data_209a7e34ba925cc68202749e4975cdfc
#
_entry.id   209a7e34ba925cc68202749e4975cdfc
#
_cell.length_a   1.000
_cell.length_b   1.000
_cell.length_c   1.000
_cell.angle_alpha   90.00
_cell.angle_beta   90.00
_cell.angle_gamma   90.00
#
_symmetry.space_group_name_H-M   'P 1'
#
loop_
_entity.id
_entity.type
_entity.pdbx_description
1 polymer ?
#
loop_
_entity_poly.entity_id
_entity_poly.type
_entity_poly.pdbx_seq_one_letter_code
_entity_poly.pdbx_strand_id
1 'polypeptide(L)'
;MSPLLEIRFITQRELRKNFRSIKGIALGVLTLLGGSSIALLIAKYEEFKHKELNAVSPEQIHDLRQKGLEKFYDFDTAKWLADSPEVLLGLFGFTVWLTPLLIALMGFDSISPDIQHRSVRYWSLRTRRYSYFLGKWAGLWTTVSAVTLAMDFIVWMVTIGRGDATAAITLGWGVRFWLTTLPLSAVWCGIAVLISSVFRSPIIALLTTFGAFFVLWVLYLIGAFAGWEWMLYVYPNHYDHLFLDPKIHRVGIGILACLGMTGLYVGAGSALFSRRDV
;
A
#
# COMPACT_ATOMS: atom_id res chain seq x y z
N MET A 1 12.79 -2.99 29.97
CA MET A 1 12.11 -1.98 29.12
C MET A 1 10.66 -2.40 28.94
N SER A 2 9.75 -1.44 28.77
CA SER A 2 8.36 -1.78 28.40
C SER A 2 8.31 -2.29 26.96
N PRO A 3 7.37 -3.20 26.60
CA PRO A 3 7.25 -3.74 25.24
C PRO A 3 7.09 -2.65 24.17
N LEU A 4 6.37 -1.59 24.48
CA LEU A 4 6.15 -0.47 23.56
C LEU A 4 7.44 0.30 23.24
N LEU A 5 8.32 0.48 24.23
CA LEU A 5 9.63 1.12 24.02
C LEU A 5 10.55 0.25 23.16
N GLU A 6 10.53 -1.08 23.34
CA GLU A 6 11.26 -2.01 22.48
C GLU A 6 10.79 -1.92 21.03
N ILE A 7 9.48 -1.97 20.79
CA ILE A 7 8.89 -1.86 19.44
C ILE A 7 9.30 -0.53 18.81
N ARG A 8 9.13 0.59 19.52
CA ARG A 8 9.49 1.93 19.03
C ARG A 8 10.97 2.02 18.64
N PHE A 9 11.86 1.49 19.48
CA PHE A 9 13.29 1.51 19.21
C PHE A 9 13.66 0.71 17.96
N ILE A 10 13.08 -0.48 17.81
CA ILE A 10 13.32 -1.34 16.64
C ILE A 10 12.74 -0.68 15.38
N THR A 11 11.53 -0.13 15.44
CA THR A 11 10.89 0.60 14.35
C THR A 11 11.76 1.76 13.87
N GLN A 12 12.27 2.60 14.77
CA GLN A 12 13.15 3.72 14.41
C GLN A 12 14.46 3.27 13.78
N ARG A 13 15.02 2.16 14.27
CA ARG A 13 16.23 1.58 13.71
C ARG A 13 15.98 1.06 12.29
N GLU A 14 14.90 0.33 12.07
CA GLU A 14 14.54 -0.19 10.73
C GLU A 14 14.24 0.95 9.75
N LEU A 15 13.54 1.97 10.20
CA LEU A 15 13.29 3.16 9.39
C LEU A 15 14.61 3.80 8.93
N ARG A 16 15.54 4.03 9.86
CA ARG A 16 16.88 4.59 9.52
C ARG A 16 17.68 3.66 8.60
N LYS A 17 17.61 2.34 8.82
CA LYS A 17 18.26 1.34 7.98
C LYS A 17 17.73 1.40 6.55
N ASN A 18 16.41 1.40 6.39
CA ASN A 18 15.76 1.42 5.08
C ASN A 18 16.11 2.69 4.30
N PHE A 19 16.03 3.88 4.93
CA PHE A 19 16.38 5.14 4.25
C PHE A 19 17.88 5.33 3.97
N ARG A 20 18.77 4.65 4.70
CA ARG A 20 20.22 4.73 4.49
C ARG A 20 20.79 3.60 3.62
N SER A 21 20.02 2.55 3.38
CA SER A 21 20.45 1.45 2.52
C SER A 21 20.39 1.85 1.05
N ILE A 22 21.35 1.41 0.23
CA ILE A 22 21.34 1.61 -1.22
C ILE A 22 20.03 1.09 -1.82
N LYS A 23 19.55 -0.06 -1.36
CA LYS A 23 18.27 -0.65 -1.76
C LYS A 23 17.09 0.29 -1.48
N GLY A 24 16.99 0.81 -0.26
CA GLY A 24 15.91 1.71 0.14
C GLY A 24 15.93 3.03 -0.63
N ILE A 25 17.12 3.60 -0.84
CA ILE A 25 17.30 4.80 -1.67
C ILE A 25 16.90 4.52 -3.12
N ALA A 26 17.39 3.44 -3.71
CA ALA A 26 17.08 3.08 -5.10
C ALA A 26 15.57 2.85 -5.30
N LEU A 27 14.91 2.11 -4.41
CA LEU A 27 13.46 1.86 -4.47
C LEU A 27 12.67 3.14 -4.21
N GLY A 28 13.11 3.99 -3.28
CA GLY A 28 12.50 5.29 -3.04
C GLY A 28 12.56 6.18 -4.29
N VAL A 29 13.75 6.31 -4.90
CA VAL A 29 13.92 7.08 -6.13
C VAL A 29 13.09 6.51 -7.27
N LEU A 30 13.09 5.18 -7.45
CA LEU A 30 12.28 4.53 -8.48
C LEU A 30 10.78 4.78 -8.29
N THR A 31 10.30 4.72 -7.04
CA THR A 31 8.89 5.01 -6.71
C THR A 31 8.54 6.46 -6.99
N LEU A 32 9.39 7.39 -6.60
CA LEU A 32 9.21 8.83 -6.85
C LEU A 32 9.19 9.13 -8.36
N LEU A 33 10.15 8.61 -9.11
CA LEU A 33 10.23 8.81 -10.56
C LEU A 33 9.04 8.11 -11.27
N GLY A 34 8.70 6.88 -10.89
CA GLY A 34 7.58 6.14 -11.45
C GLY A 34 6.25 6.86 -11.23
N GLY A 35 5.96 7.25 -10.00
CA GLY A 35 4.74 7.97 -9.65
C GLY A 35 4.64 9.34 -10.36
N SER A 36 5.74 10.10 -10.36
CA SER A 36 5.79 11.40 -11.07
C SER A 36 5.59 11.24 -12.58
N SER A 37 6.21 10.21 -13.19
CA SER A 37 6.06 9.94 -14.62
C SER A 37 4.62 9.58 -14.99
N ILE A 38 3.96 8.76 -14.17
CA ILE A 38 2.57 8.37 -14.38
C ILE A 38 1.64 9.56 -14.19
N ALA A 39 1.85 10.39 -13.17
CA ALA A 39 1.07 11.59 -12.99
C ALA A 39 1.19 12.54 -14.19
N LEU A 40 2.39 12.69 -14.75
CA LEU A 40 2.61 13.49 -15.97
C LEU A 40 1.94 12.86 -17.20
N LEU A 41 1.95 11.53 -17.32
CA LEU A 41 1.26 10.84 -18.41
C LEU A 41 -0.25 11.03 -18.32
N ILE A 42 -0.84 10.89 -17.14
CA ILE A 42 -2.27 11.13 -16.91
C ILE A 42 -2.61 12.59 -17.24
N ALA A 43 -1.82 13.54 -16.75
CA ALA A 43 -2.02 14.95 -17.02
C ALA A 43 -1.94 15.31 -18.51
N LYS A 44 -1.00 14.70 -19.27
CA LYS A 44 -0.96 14.86 -20.74
C LYS A 44 -2.15 14.21 -21.44
N TYR A 45 -2.60 13.06 -20.95
CA TYR A 45 -3.77 12.40 -21.51
C TYR A 45 -5.03 13.24 -21.31
N GLU A 46 -5.19 13.88 -20.15
CA GLU A 46 -6.28 14.82 -19.90
C GLU A 46 -6.23 16.01 -20.86
N GLU A 47 -5.05 16.61 -21.05
CA GLU A 47 -4.87 17.72 -21.97
C GLU A 47 -5.23 17.33 -23.43
N PHE A 48 -4.84 16.14 -23.84
CA PHE A 48 -5.19 15.60 -25.17
C PHE A 48 -6.70 15.37 -25.28
N LYS A 49 -7.31 14.74 -24.29
CA LYS A 49 -8.75 14.49 -24.20
C LYS A 49 -9.55 15.78 -24.23
N HIS A 50 -9.13 16.81 -23.53
CA HIS A 50 -9.77 18.12 -23.57
C HIS A 50 -9.69 18.77 -24.96
N LYS A 51 -8.59 18.61 -25.67
CA LYS A 51 -8.45 19.14 -27.05
C LYS A 51 -9.36 18.42 -28.04
N GLU A 52 -9.55 17.10 -27.90
CA GLU A 52 -10.46 16.35 -28.76
C GLU A 52 -11.94 16.56 -28.40
N LEU A 53 -12.23 16.77 -27.12
CA LEU A 53 -13.59 16.93 -26.59
C LEU A 53 -14.07 18.39 -26.56
N ASN A 54 -13.37 19.33 -27.22
CA ASN A 54 -13.76 20.74 -27.29
C ASN A 54 -15.22 20.99 -27.75
N ALA A 55 -15.88 19.97 -28.32
CA ALA A 55 -17.29 19.99 -28.72
C ALA A 55 -18.25 19.41 -27.65
N VAL A 56 -17.73 18.87 -26.52
CA VAL A 56 -18.53 18.19 -25.50
C VAL A 56 -18.66 19.12 -24.27
N SER A 57 -19.87 19.27 -23.75
CA SER A 57 -20.10 20.10 -22.57
C SER A 57 -19.42 19.52 -21.32
N PRO A 58 -18.99 20.34 -20.34
CA PRO A 58 -18.42 19.86 -19.08
C PRO A 58 -19.31 18.85 -18.34
N GLU A 59 -20.63 19.02 -18.41
CA GLU A 59 -21.61 18.10 -17.82
C GLU A 59 -21.57 16.72 -18.48
N GLN A 60 -21.46 16.65 -19.80
CA GLN A 60 -21.35 15.38 -20.53
C GLN A 60 -20.03 14.66 -20.22
N ILE A 61 -18.94 15.39 -20.01
CA ILE A 61 -17.64 14.81 -19.58
C ILE A 61 -17.78 14.20 -18.18
N HIS A 62 -18.42 14.90 -17.26
CA HIS A 62 -18.69 14.41 -15.91
C HIS A 62 -19.55 13.14 -15.93
N ASP A 63 -20.63 13.11 -16.72
CA ASP A 63 -21.51 11.96 -16.86
C ASP A 63 -20.78 10.74 -17.48
N LEU A 64 -19.94 10.96 -18.49
CA LEU A 64 -19.11 9.89 -19.09
C LEU A 64 -18.13 9.32 -18.07
N ARG A 65 -17.53 10.18 -17.25
CA ARG A 65 -16.62 9.77 -16.19
C ARG A 65 -17.35 8.97 -15.13
N GLN A 66 -18.49 9.45 -14.65
CA GLN A 66 -19.31 8.72 -13.69
C GLN A 66 -19.68 7.33 -14.22
N LYS A 67 -20.21 7.22 -15.45
CA LYS A 67 -20.53 5.93 -16.09
C LYS A 67 -19.32 5.01 -16.22
N GLY A 68 -18.14 5.57 -16.44
CA GLY A 68 -16.89 4.81 -16.46
C GLY A 68 -16.56 4.22 -15.08
N LEU A 69 -16.73 5.01 -14.03
CA LEU A 69 -16.48 4.61 -12.64
C LEU A 69 -17.53 3.62 -12.11
N GLU A 70 -18.80 3.70 -12.57
CA GLU A 70 -19.86 2.76 -12.21
C GLU A 70 -19.59 1.30 -12.62
N LYS A 71 -18.63 1.07 -13.53
CA LYS A 71 -18.17 -0.29 -13.86
C LYS A 71 -17.34 -0.94 -12.75
N PHE A 72 -16.76 -0.14 -11.87
CA PHE A 72 -15.83 -0.58 -10.82
C PHE A 72 -16.35 -0.30 -9.41
N TYR A 73 -17.23 0.69 -9.26
CA TYR A 73 -17.74 1.17 -7.98
C TYR A 73 -19.25 1.29 -7.98
N ASP A 74 -19.86 1.25 -6.79
CA ASP A 74 -21.29 1.53 -6.61
C ASP A 74 -21.65 2.93 -7.11
N PHE A 75 -22.88 3.15 -7.52
CA PHE A 75 -23.39 4.42 -8.06
C PHE A 75 -23.03 5.64 -7.19
N ASP A 76 -23.28 5.56 -5.86
CA ASP A 76 -23.00 6.66 -4.92
C ASP A 76 -21.49 6.98 -4.87
N THR A 77 -20.65 5.94 -4.86
CA THR A 77 -19.19 6.07 -4.85
C THR A 77 -18.65 6.60 -6.17
N ALA A 78 -19.18 6.10 -7.30
CA ALA A 78 -18.79 6.56 -8.64
C ALA A 78 -19.12 8.04 -8.84
N LYS A 79 -20.31 8.46 -8.46
CA LYS A 79 -20.73 9.87 -8.50
C LYS A 79 -19.81 10.75 -7.67
N TRP A 80 -19.51 10.34 -6.43
CA TRP A 80 -18.64 11.08 -5.54
C TRP A 80 -17.20 11.13 -6.06
N LEU A 81 -16.66 10.04 -6.62
CA LEU A 81 -15.31 10.01 -7.21
C LEU A 81 -15.23 10.81 -8.51
N ALA A 82 -16.33 11.01 -9.22
CA ALA A 82 -16.36 11.86 -10.42
C ALA A 82 -15.99 13.31 -10.12
N ASP A 83 -16.19 13.80 -8.88
CA ASP A 83 -15.78 15.12 -8.44
C ASP A 83 -14.28 15.23 -8.08
N SER A 84 -13.57 14.10 -7.98
CA SER A 84 -12.14 14.10 -7.63
C SER A 84 -11.28 14.53 -8.83
N PRO A 85 -10.10 15.16 -8.63
CA PRO A 85 -9.14 15.38 -9.73
C PRO A 85 -8.70 14.06 -10.36
N GLU A 86 -8.78 13.95 -11.70
CA GLU A 86 -8.46 12.69 -12.43
C GLU A 86 -7.04 12.22 -12.16
N VAL A 87 -6.08 13.14 -12.12
CA VAL A 87 -4.67 12.84 -11.82
C VAL A 87 -4.52 12.15 -10.47
N LEU A 88 -5.24 12.62 -9.45
CA LEU A 88 -5.16 12.04 -8.10
C LEU A 88 -5.81 10.66 -8.03
N LEU A 89 -6.94 10.46 -8.69
CA LEU A 89 -7.62 9.16 -8.75
C LEU A 89 -6.77 8.14 -9.52
N GLY A 90 -6.19 8.53 -10.64
CA GLY A 90 -5.28 7.68 -11.42
C GLY A 90 -4.01 7.33 -10.63
N LEU A 91 -3.43 8.31 -9.92
CA LEU A 91 -2.30 8.07 -9.02
C LEU A 91 -2.66 7.11 -7.89
N PHE A 92 -3.83 7.26 -7.27
CA PHE A 92 -4.32 6.35 -6.24
C PHE A 92 -4.40 4.90 -6.76
N GLY A 93 -5.05 4.68 -7.90
CA GLY A 93 -5.14 3.35 -8.52
C GLY A 93 -3.76 2.75 -8.79
N PHE A 94 -2.83 3.55 -9.32
CA PHE A 94 -1.45 3.14 -9.53
C PHE A 94 -0.74 2.80 -8.21
N THR A 95 -0.88 3.63 -7.19
CA THR A 95 -0.28 3.41 -5.87
C THR A 95 -0.79 2.12 -5.23
N VAL A 96 -2.09 1.86 -5.26
CA VAL A 96 -2.70 0.63 -4.74
C VAL A 96 -2.16 -0.60 -5.48
N TRP A 97 -1.99 -0.51 -6.80
CA TRP A 97 -1.44 -1.60 -7.62
C TRP A 97 0.06 -1.81 -7.37
N LEU A 98 0.85 -0.74 -7.25
CA LEU A 98 2.31 -0.80 -7.07
C LEU A 98 2.71 -1.18 -5.64
N THR A 99 1.90 -0.86 -4.64
CA THR A 99 2.23 -1.06 -3.22
C THR A 99 2.63 -2.50 -2.88
N PRO A 100 1.95 -3.56 -3.33
CA PRO A 100 2.39 -4.94 -3.07
C PRO A 100 3.78 -5.21 -3.63
N LEU A 101 4.08 -4.75 -4.85
CA LEU A 101 5.38 -4.91 -5.49
C LEU A 101 6.49 -4.22 -4.68
N LEU A 102 6.26 -2.97 -4.29
CA LEU A 102 7.19 -2.20 -3.46
C LEU A 102 7.45 -2.89 -2.12
N ILE A 103 6.38 -3.39 -1.47
CA ILE A 103 6.48 -4.10 -0.20
C ILE A 103 7.22 -5.42 -0.36
N ALA A 104 7.00 -6.19 -1.44
CA ALA A 104 7.75 -7.41 -1.71
C ALA A 104 9.25 -7.12 -1.81
N LEU A 105 9.62 -6.07 -2.57
CA LEU A 105 11.01 -5.65 -2.74
C LEU A 105 11.64 -5.05 -1.48
N MET A 106 10.89 -4.39 -0.62
CA MET A 106 11.41 -3.81 0.62
C MET A 106 11.37 -4.78 1.80
N GLY A 107 10.40 -5.70 1.83
CA GLY A 107 10.08 -6.52 3.00
C GLY A 107 10.76 -7.88 3.06
N PHE A 108 11.18 -8.46 1.92
CA PHE A 108 11.70 -9.83 1.87
C PHE A 108 12.91 -10.07 2.79
N ASP A 109 13.74 -9.06 3.00
CA ASP A 109 14.95 -9.12 3.82
C ASP A 109 14.78 -8.47 5.21
N SER A 110 13.53 -8.32 5.67
CA SER A 110 13.25 -7.71 6.98
C SER A 110 13.79 -8.57 8.14
N ILE A 111 13.61 -9.88 8.10
CA ILE A 111 14.03 -10.83 9.16
C ILE A 111 14.97 -11.91 8.63
N SER A 112 14.82 -12.37 7.39
CA SER A 112 15.58 -13.49 6.83
C SER A 112 17.11 -13.33 6.92
N PRO A 113 17.75 -12.15 6.71
CA PRO A 113 19.19 -11.99 6.92
C PRO A 113 19.59 -12.14 8.39
N ASP A 114 18.75 -11.65 9.30
CA ASP A 114 19.03 -11.78 10.74
C ASP A 114 19.02 -13.25 11.19
N ILE A 115 18.18 -14.09 10.55
CA ILE A 115 18.17 -15.54 10.77
C ILE A 115 19.39 -16.19 10.11
N GLN A 116 19.72 -15.82 8.87
CA GLN A 116 20.85 -16.35 8.11
C GLN A 116 22.17 -16.14 8.86
N HIS A 117 22.38 -14.93 9.37
CA HIS A 117 23.60 -14.54 10.08
C HIS A 117 23.54 -14.83 11.59
N ARG A 118 22.49 -15.51 12.09
CA ARG A 118 22.26 -15.81 13.51
C ARG A 118 22.21 -14.57 14.42
N SER A 119 22.08 -13.37 13.87
CA SER A 119 22.00 -12.13 14.66
C SER A 119 20.71 -12.05 15.49
N VAL A 120 19.69 -12.83 15.15
CA VAL A 120 18.46 -12.96 15.94
C VAL A 120 18.76 -13.39 17.39
N ARG A 121 19.77 -14.25 17.64
CA ARG A 121 20.16 -14.64 19.02
C ARG A 121 20.55 -13.45 19.86
N TYR A 122 21.31 -12.52 19.29
CA TYR A 122 21.72 -11.30 19.97
C TYR A 122 20.53 -10.40 20.32
N TRP A 123 19.56 -10.33 19.40
CA TRP A 123 18.33 -9.56 19.64
C TRP A 123 17.42 -10.21 20.67
N SER A 124 17.27 -11.54 20.64
CA SER A 124 16.42 -12.29 21.59
C SER A 124 16.91 -12.23 23.04
N LEU A 125 18.19 -11.90 23.27
CA LEU A 125 18.74 -11.66 24.62
C LEU A 125 18.38 -10.28 25.17
N ARG A 126 18.09 -9.30 24.32
CA ARG A 126 17.87 -7.90 24.69
C ARG A 126 16.42 -7.43 24.57
N THR A 127 15.65 -8.09 23.70
CA THR A 127 14.27 -7.73 23.41
C THR A 127 13.41 -8.99 23.33
N ARG A 128 12.12 -8.83 23.60
CA ARG A 128 11.16 -9.91 23.45
C ARG A 128 10.98 -10.25 21.97
N ARG A 129 10.85 -11.52 21.64
CA ARG A 129 10.72 -11.98 20.24
C ARG A 129 9.53 -11.33 19.51
N TYR A 130 8.40 -11.19 20.20
CA TYR A 130 7.22 -10.53 19.61
C TYR A 130 7.45 -9.03 19.39
N SER A 131 8.14 -8.34 20.34
CA SER A 131 8.49 -6.92 20.18
C SER A 131 9.42 -6.71 18.99
N TYR A 132 10.35 -7.65 18.78
CA TYR A 132 11.24 -7.62 17.63
C TYR A 132 10.46 -7.77 16.31
N PHE A 133 9.56 -8.77 16.21
CA PHE A 133 8.74 -8.99 15.03
C PHE A 133 7.84 -7.79 14.72
N LEU A 134 7.12 -7.28 15.73
CA LEU A 134 6.26 -6.10 15.60
C LEU A 134 7.04 -4.85 15.19
N GLY A 135 8.24 -4.65 15.76
CA GLY A 135 9.09 -3.53 15.39
C GLY A 135 9.59 -3.59 13.94
N LYS A 136 9.86 -4.80 13.42
CA LYS A 136 10.22 -5.02 12.02
C LYS A 136 9.05 -4.73 11.08
N TRP A 137 7.86 -5.23 11.41
CA TRP A 137 6.64 -4.94 10.66
C TRP A 137 6.32 -3.44 10.65
N ALA A 138 6.29 -2.80 11.82
CA ALA A 138 6.02 -1.38 11.93
C ALA A 138 7.08 -0.52 11.20
N GLY A 139 8.36 -0.94 11.24
CA GLY A 139 9.44 -0.28 10.53
C GLY A 139 9.27 -0.36 9.01
N LEU A 140 8.90 -1.51 8.47
CA LEU A 140 8.60 -1.66 7.05
C LEU A 140 7.37 -0.82 6.66
N TRP A 141 6.27 -0.95 7.40
CA TRP A 141 5.04 -0.22 7.13
C TRP A 141 5.23 1.30 7.16
N THR A 142 5.91 1.84 8.17
CA THR A 142 6.20 3.28 8.23
C THR A 142 7.12 3.74 7.10
N THR A 143 8.08 2.91 6.67
CA THR A 143 8.94 3.23 5.52
C THR A 143 8.12 3.33 4.23
N VAL A 144 7.29 2.34 3.95
CA VAL A 144 6.42 2.32 2.75
C VAL A 144 5.46 3.51 2.78
N SER A 145 4.80 3.76 3.92
CA SER A 145 3.88 4.89 4.09
C SER A 145 4.56 6.24 3.86
N ALA A 146 5.82 6.40 4.31
CA ALA A 146 6.57 7.64 4.09
C ALA A 146 6.99 7.81 2.62
N VAL A 147 7.38 6.73 1.94
CA VAL A 147 7.75 6.76 0.51
C VAL A 147 6.54 7.07 -0.36
N THR A 148 5.39 6.45 -0.09
CA THR A 148 4.15 6.75 -0.83
C THR A 148 3.67 8.17 -0.56
N LEU A 149 3.72 8.66 0.68
CA LEU A 149 3.40 10.06 0.99
C LEU A 149 4.30 11.04 0.24
N ALA A 150 5.61 10.77 0.19
CA ALA A 150 6.54 11.65 -0.52
C ALA A 150 6.23 11.68 -2.03
N MET A 151 5.88 10.54 -2.63
CA MET A 151 5.44 10.46 -4.02
C MET A 151 4.15 11.25 -4.24
N ASP A 152 3.13 11.00 -3.42
CA ASP A 152 1.84 11.68 -3.51
C ASP A 152 2.00 13.19 -3.33
N PHE A 153 2.83 13.63 -2.38
CA PHE A 153 3.10 15.03 -2.13
C PHE A 153 3.71 15.76 -3.35
N ILE A 154 4.64 15.11 -4.05
CA ILE A 154 5.20 15.66 -5.30
C ILE A 154 4.10 15.85 -6.34
N VAL A 155 3.23 14.85 -6.50
CA VAL A 155 2.13 14.92 -7.46
C VAL A 155 1.12 16.00 -7.06
N TRP A 156 0.79 16.15 -5.77
CA TRP A 156 -0.08 17.23 -5.29
C TRP A 156 0.50 18.60 -5.63
N MET A 157 1.81 18.79 -5.44
CA MET A 157 2.48 20.04 -5.78
C MET A 157 2.43 20.32 -7.30
N VAL A 158 2.61 19.30 -8.13
CA VAL A 158 2.50 19.42 -9.59
C VAL A 158 1.07 19.80 -10.01
N THR A 159 0.06 19.10 -9.47
CA THR A 159 -1.36 19.37 -9.75
C THR A 159 -1.76 20.79 -9.37
N ILE A 160 -1.32 21.27 -8.20
CA ILE A 160 -1.57 22.67 -7.76
C ILE A 160 -0.83 23.66 -8.67
N GLY A 161 0.44 23.39 -9.00
CA GLY A 161 1.26 24.27 -9.81
C GLY A 161 0.77 24.40 -11.26
N ARG A 162 0.09 23.39 -11.79
CA ARG A 162 -0.56 23.42 -13.11
C ARG A 162 -1.90 24.17 -13.10
N GLY A 163 -2.50 24.36 -11.93
CA GLY A 163 -3.83 24.94 -11.80
C GLY A 163 -4.98 23.98 -12.15
N ASP A 164 -4.71 22.66 -12.23
CA ASP A 164 -5.72 21.65 -12.57
C ASP A 164 -6.81 21.57 -11.48
N ALA A 165 -6.45 21.85 -10.23
CA ALA A 165 -7.39 21.97 -9.11
C ALA A 165 -6.87 22.94 -8.04
N THR A 166 -7.77 23.47 -7.21
CA THR A 166 -7.38 24.33 -6.08
C THR A 166 -6.59 23.53 -5.04
N ALA A 167 -5.69 24.21 -4.31
CA ALA A 167 -4.89 23.57 -3.26
C ALA A 167 -5.77 22.83 -2.23
N ALA A 168 -6.90 23.41 -1.84
CA ALA A 168 -7.82 22.80 -0.87
C ALA A 168 -8.41 21.48 -1.40
N ILE A 169 -8.84 21.43 -2.65
CA ILE A 169 -9.39 20.24 -3.30
C ILE A 169 -8.31 19.18 -3.44
N THR A 170 -7.13 19.57 -3.95
CA THR A 170 -6.00 18.65 -4.14
C THR A 170 -5.56 18.00 -2.83
N LEU A 171 -5.38 18.80 -1.76
CA LEU A 171 -4.99 18.27 -0.46
C LEU A 171 -6.09 17.44 0.18
N GLY A 172 -7.36 17.83 0.07
CA GLY A 172 -8.48 17.07 0.61
C GLY A 172 -8.57 15.67 0.01
N TRP A 173 -8.56 15.55 -1.31
CA TRP A 173 -8.59 14.26 -2.01
C TRP A 173 -7.27 13.50 -1.85
N GLY A 174 -6.13 14.17 -1.97
CA GLY A 174 -4.82 13.55 -1.86
C GLY A 174 -4.60 12.90 -0.49
N VAL A 175 -4.88 13.60 0.61
CA VAL A 175 -4.78 13.05 1.96
C VAL A 175 -5.73 11.87 2.15
N ARG A 176 -6.97 11.96 1.64
CA ARG A 176 -7.93 10.87 1.73
C ARG A 176 -7.43 9.62 0.98
N PHE A 177 -6.96 9.76 -0.24
CA PHE A 177 -6.40 8.66 -1.01
C PHE A 177 -5.18 8.03 -0.33
N TRP A 178 -4.26 8.85 0.17
CA TRP A 178 -3.11 8.36 0.92
C TRP A 178 -3.53 7.62 2.19
N LEU A 179 -4.48 8.15 2.99
CA LEU A 179 -4.98 7.49 4.19
C LEU A 179 -5.62 6.12 3.87
N THR A 180 -6.25 5.97 2.70
CA THR A 180 -6.80 4.69 2.23
C THR A 180 -5.70 3.66 1.98
N THR A 181 -4.51 4.06 1.53
CA THR A 181 -3.40 3.12 1.28
C THR A 181 -2.77 2.58 2.56
N LEU A 182 -2.92 3.27 3.70
CA LEU A 182 -2.29 2.86 4.97
C LEU A 182 -2.78 1.50 5.49
N PRO A 183 -4.08 1.24 5.66
CA PRO A 183 -4.55 -0.07 6.12
C PRO A 183 -4.26 -1.18 5.11
N LEU A 184 -4.35 -0.91 3.80
CA LEU A 184 -4.03 -1.88 2.76
C LEU A 184 -2.55 -2.27 2.80
N SER A 185 -1.65 -1.29 2.88
CA SER A 185 -0.20 -1.54 2.97
C SER A 185 0.20 -2.26 4.26
N ALA A 186 -0.52 -2.04 5.36
CA ALA A 186 -0.28 -2.73 6.63
C ALA A 186 -0.45 -4.26 6.50
N VAL A 187 -1.49 -4.71 5.77
CA VAL A 187 -1.73 -6.13 5.49
C VAL A 187 -0.60 -6.72 4.65
N TRP A 188 -0.24 -6.06 3.55
CA TRP A 188 0.85 -6.53 2.67
C TRP A 188 2.19 -6.59 3.39
N CYS A 189 2.50 -5.61 4.25
CA CYS A 189 3.68 -5.64 5.12
C CYS A 189 3.63 -6.81 6.10
N GLY A 190 2.46 -7.14 6.64
CA GLY A 190 2.26 -8.29 7.52
C GLY A 190 2.62 -9.61 6.84
N ILE A 191 2.14 -9.81 5.61
CA ILE A 191 2.44 -11.01 4.80
C ILE A 191 3.95 -11.08 4.48
N ALA A 192 4.56 -9.98 4.02
CA ALA A 192 5.96 -9.94 3.63
C ALA A 192 6.90 -10.26 4.82
N VAL A 193 6.65 -9.66 6.00
CA VAL A 193 7.44 -9.90 7.20
C VAL A 193 7.23 -11.31 7.75
N LEU A 194 5.98 -11.84 7.69
CA LEU A 194 5.70 -13.24 8.04
C LEU A 194 6.55 -14.16 7.17
N ILE A 195 6.53 -14.02 5.84
CA ILE A 195 7.30 -14.87 4.92
C ILE A 195 8.81 -14.71 5.20
N SER A 196 9.29 -13.47 5.37
CA SER A 196 10.69 -13.21 5.71
C SER A 196 11.12 -13.88 7.02
N SER A 197 10.21 -14.10 7.97
CA SER A 197 10.51 -14.79 9.23
C SER A 197 10.57 -16.31 9.12
N VAL A 198 9.96 -16.89 8.07
CA VAL A 198 9.94 -18.34 7.84
C VAL A 198 11.21 -18.81 7.13
N PHE A 199 11.76 -18.05 6.21
CA PHE A 199 12.90 -18.46 5.41
C PHE A 199 14.22 -17.93 5.96
N ARG A 200 15.29 -18.75 5.81
CA ARG A 200 16.66 -18.35 6.18
C ARG A 200 17.35 -17.55 5.06
N SER A 201 17.02 -17.87 3.80
CA SER A 201 17.62 -17.20 2.64
C SER A 201 16.73 -16.02 2.22
N PRO A 202 17.28 -14.80 2.10
CA PRO A 202 16.55 -13.65 1.61
C PRO A 202 16.00 -13.84 0.18
N ILE A 203 16.73 -14.55 -0.68
CA ILE A 203 16.31 -14.81 -2.06
C ILE A 203 15.05 -15.72 -2.08
N ILE A 204 15.05 -16.77 -1.26
CA ILE A 204 13.87 -17.65 -1.15
C ILE A 204 12.68 -16.87 -0.56
N ALA A 205 12.93 -16.02 0.44
CA ALA A 205 11.90 -15.15 1.01
C ALA A 205 11.32 -14.20 -0.06
N LEU A 206 12.16 -13.62 -0.93
CA LEU A 206 11.72 -12.77 -2.03
C LEU A 206 10.81 -13.53 -3.01
N LEU A 207 11.28 -14.67 -3.52
CA LEU A 207 10.52 -15.48 -4.47
C LEU A 207 9.19 -15.95 -3.89
N THR A 208 9.21 -16.38 -2.61
CA THR A 208 7.99 -16.80 -1.91
C THR A 208 7.03 -15.64 -1.69
N THR A 209 7.54 -14.42 -1.39
CA THR A 209 6.69 -13.23 -1.22
C THR A 209 6.01 -12.86 -2.53
N PHE A 210 6.74 -12.84 -3.65
CA PHE A 210 6.15 -12.64 -4.97
C PHE A 210 5.15 -13.73 -5.33
N GLY A 211 5.50 -15.01 -5.08
CA GLY A 211 4.60 -16.13 -5.31
C GLY A 211 3.31 -16.03 -4.50
N ALA A 212 3.41 -15.68 -3.22
CA ALA A 212 2.24 -15.50 -2.36
C ALA A 212 1.34 -14.33 -2.84
N PHE A 213 1.94 -13.19 -3.21
CA PHE A 213 1.19 -12.05 -3.73
C PHE A 213 0.51 -12.38 -5.07
N PHE A 214 1.21 -13.09 -5.94
CA PHE A 214 0.67 -13.58 -7.20
C PHE A 214 -0.49 -14.56 -6.99
N VAL A 215 -0.36 -15.50 -6.06
CA VAL A 215 -1.44 -16.45 -5.71
C VAL A 215 -2.66 -15.70 -5.19
N LEU A 216 -2.49 -14.72 -4.29
CA LEU A 216 -3.60 -13.90 -3.80
C LEU A 216 -4.30 -13.14 -4.94
N TRP A 217 -3.53 -12.60 -5.87
CA TRP A 217 -4.07 -11.93 -7.05
C TRP A 217 -4.83 -12.89 -7.98
N VAL A 218 -4.29 -14.10 -8.22
CA VAL A 218 -4.97 -15.13 -9.02
C VAL A 218 -6.26 -15.59 -8.35
N LEU A 219 -6.26 -15.79 -7.02
CA LEU A 219 -7.48 -16.12 -6.27
C LEU A 219 -8.54 -15.03 -6.41
N TYR A 220 -8.13 -13.76 -6.34
CA TYR A 220 -9.03 -12.64 -6.59
C TYR A 220 -9.64 -12.70 -8.00
N LEU A 221 -8.83 -12.95 -9.04
CA LEU A 221 -9.33 -13.10 -10.41
C LEU A 221 -10.32 -14.27 -10.54
N ILE A 222 -9.99 -15.44 -9.97
CA ILE A 222 -10.89 -16.58 -9.97
C ILE A 222 -12.21 -16.24 -9.27
N GLY A 223 -12.15 -15.57 -8.11
CA GLY A 223 -13.33 -15.09 -7.41
C GLY A 223 -14.21 -14.17 -8.26
N ALA A 224 -13.58 -13.24 -8.97
CA ALA A 224 -14.26 -12.27 -9.82
C ALA A 224 -14.91 -12.91 -11.07
N PHE A 225 -14.22 -13.87 -11.71
CA PHE A 225 -14.72 -14.51 -12.95
C PHE A 225 -15.60 -15.74 -12.69
N ALA A 226 -15.31 -16.53 -11.66
CA ALA A 226 -16.06 -17.75 -11.33
C ALA A 226 -17.23 -17.48 -10.36
N GLY A 227 -17.40 -16.26 -9.84
CA GLY A 227 -18.45 -15.91 -8.90
C GLY A 227 -18.26 -16.46 -7.47
N TRP A 228 -17.02 -16.81 -7.11
CA TRP A 228 -16.70 -17.30 -5.76
C TRP A 228 -16.34 -16.14 -4.84
N GLU A 229 -17.34 -15.47 -4.33
CA GLU A 229 -17.20 -14.22 -3.55
C GLU A 229 -16.20 -14.29 -2.39
N TRP A 230 -16.10 -15.46 -1.70
CA TRP A 230 -15.17 -15.59 -0.57
C TRP A 230 -13.70 -15.41 -0.96
N MET A 231 -13.32 -15.69 -2.21
CA MET A 231 -11.95 -15.48 -2.72
C MET A 231 -11.62 -14.00 -2.87
N LEU A 232 -12.61 -13.15 -3.12
CA LEU A 232 -12.42 -11.71 -3.21
C LEU A 232 -11.95 -11.13 -1.87
N TYR A 233 -12.54 -11.62 -0.77
CA TYR A 233 -12.23 -11.13 0.57
C TYR A 233 -10.84 -11.49 1.09
N VAL A 234 -10.13 -12.44 0.44
CA VAL A 234 -8.75 -12.79 0.80
C VAL A 234 -7.74 -11.78 0.25
N TYR A 235 -8.10 -11.04 -0.80
CA TYR A 235 -7.23 -10.07 -1.45
C TYR A 235 -7.32 -8.69 -0.79
N PRO A 236 -6.23 -8.15 -0.21
CA PRO A 236 -6.31 -6.91 0.55
C PRO A 236 -6.84 -5.71 -0.24
N ASN A 237 -6.45 -5.58 -1.52
CA ASN A 237 -6.89 -4.44 -2.33
C ASN A 237 -8.38 -4.50 -2.70
N HIS A 238 -9.07 -5.65 -2.49
CA HIS A 238 -10.52 -5.73 -2.66
C HIS A 238 -11.27 -4.75 -1.75
N TYR A 239 -10.68 -4.36 -0.62
CA TYR A 239 -11.32 -3.46 0.34
C TYR A 239 -11.17 -1.98 -0.02
N ASP A 240 -10.49 -1.61 -1.11
CA ASP A 240 -10.30 -0.22 -1.55
C ASP A 240 -11.64 0.49 -1.80
N HIS A 241 -12.63 -0.22 -2.38
CA HIS A 241 -13.97 0.29 -2.62
C HIS A 241 -14.71 0.70 -1.34
N LEU A 242 -14.45 0.03 -0.20
CA LEU A 242 -15.04 0.40 1.10
C LEU A 242 -14.44 1.70 1.65
N PHE A 243 -13.15 1.94 1.42
CA PHE A 243 -12.48 3.16 1.86
C PHE A 243 -12.85 4.38 1.01
N LEU A 244 -13.22 4.14 -0.25
CA LEU A 244 -13.63 5.17 -1.19
C LEU A 244 -15.13 5.49 -1.09
N ASP A 245 -15.89 4.73 -0.32
CA ASP A 245 -17.33 5.00 -0.12
C ASP A 245 -17.52 6.30 0.69
N PRO A 246 -18.47 7.17 0.30
CA PRO A 246 -18.80 8.36 1.07
C PRO A 246 -19.41 8.05 2.45
N LYS A 247 -19.94 6.84 2.65
CA LYS A 247 -20.60 6.41 3.89
C LYS A 247 -19.56 5.94 4.91
N ILE A 248 -19.40 6.68 6.00
CA ILE A 248 -18.37 6.46 7.03
C ILE A 248 -18.40 5.05 7.65
N HIS A 249 -19.58 4.42 7.74
CA HIS A 249 -19.70 3.07 8.30
C HIS A 249 -19.04 2.02 7.40
N ARG A 250 -19.06 2.16 6.06
CA ARG A 250 -18.36 1.27 5.12
C ARG A 250 -16.85 1.41 5.26
N VAL A 251 -16.36 2.64 5.40
CA VAL A 251 -14.94 2.90 5.72
C VAL A 251 -14.53 2.20 7.00
N GLY A 252 -15.38 2.25 8.04
CA GLY A 252 -15.15 1.53 9.29
C GLY A 252 -15.05 0.02 9.12
N ILE A 253 -15.90 -0.58 8.28
CA ILE A 253 -15.84 -2.01 7.94
C ILE A 253 -14.51 -2.34 7.23
N GLY A 254 -14.10 -1.52 6.26
CA GLY A 254 -12.82 -1.69 5.56
C GLY A 254 -11.62 -1.63 6.52
N ILE A 255 -11.61 -0.68 7.45
CA ILE A 255 -10.56 -0.57 8.48
C ILE A 255 -10.54 -1.83 9.36
N LEU A 256 -11.68 -2.29 9.85
CA LEU A 256 -11.77 -3.48 10.70
C LEU A 256 -11.31 -4.74 9.96
N ALA A 257 -11.68 -4.90 8.70
CA ALA A 257 -11.24 -6.02 7.87
C ALA A 257 -9.72 -6.01 7.69
N CYS A 258 -9.13 -4.88 7.32
CA CYS A 258 -7.67 -4.76 7.16
C CYS A 258 -6.92 -4.93 8.49
N LEU A 259 -7.45 -4.42 9.61
CA LEU A 259 -6.87 -4.65 10.93
C LEU A 259 -6.95 -6.13 11.33
N GLY A 260 -8.06 -6.81 11.05
CA GLY A 260 -8.23 -8.24 11.26
C GLY A 260 -7.22 -9.07 10.47
N MET A 261 -7.08 -8.79 9.17
CA MET A 261 -6.09 -9.45 8.31
C MET A 261 -4.64 -9.16 8.78
N THR A 262 -4.33 -7.90 9.08
CA THR A 262 -3.02 -7.53 9.62
C THR A 262 -2.73 -8.26 10.92
N GLY A 263 -3.70 -8.28 11.85
CA GLY A 263 -3.61 -8.99 13.12
C GLY A 263 -3.37 -10.48 12.94
N LEU A 264 -4.05 -11.11 11.96
CA LEU A 264 -3.87 -12.51 11.63
C LEU A 264 -2.44 -12.79 11.11
N TYR A 265 -1.97 -12.05 10.11
CA TYR A 265 -0.64 -12.29 9.53
C TYR A 265 0.50 -11.94 10.49
N VAL A 266 0.39 -10.83 11.19
CA VAL A 266 1.38 -10.39 12.18
C VAL A 266 1.36 -11.30 13.42
N GLY A 267 0.18 -11.72 13.88
CA GLY A 267 0.02 -12.66 14.98
C GLY A 267 0.58 -14.03 14.64
N ALA A 268 0.21 -14.59 13.48
CA ALA A 268 0.74 -15.87 13.01
C ALA A 268 2.27 -15.82 12.84
N GLY A 269 2.78 -14.76 12.19
CA GLY A 269 4.22 -14.56 12.01
C GLY A 269 4.99 -14.46 13.33
N SER A 270 4.46 -13.69 14.28
CA SER A 270 5.04 -13.55 15.62
C SER A 270 5.02 -14.88 16.39
N ALA A 271 3.94 -15.66 16.30
CA ALA A 271 3.83 -16.99 16.94
C ALA A 271 4.81 -18.00 16.33
N LEU A 272 4.91 -18.06 15.00
CA LEU A 272 5.88 -18.92 14.31
C LEU A 272 7.33 -18.53 14.63
N PHE A 273 7.62 -17.24 14.62
CA PHE A 273 8.95 -16.75 14.96
C PHE A 273 9.33 -17.01 16.43
N SER A 274 8.38 -16.94 17.36
CA SER A 274 8.63 -17.21 18.78
C SER A 274 8.92 -18.67 19.09
N ARG A 275 8.37 -19.60 18.31
CA ARG A 275 8.58 -21.06 18.46
C ARG A 275 9.84 -21.56 17.76
N ARG A 276 10.48 -20.72 16.95
CA ARG A 276 11.65 -21.13 16.18
C ARG A 276 12.88 -21.20 17.09
N ASP A 277 13.60 -22.33 17.04
CA ASP A 277 14.93 -22.47 17.62
C ASP A 277 15.94 -21.70 16.76
N VAL A 278 16.53 -20.64 17.32
CA VAL A 278 17.44 -19.74 16.62
C VAL A 278 18.81 -19.75 17.26
#